data_65e8252b495010b42259044df4e0ef44
#
_entry.id   65e8252b495010b42259044df4e0ef44
#
_cell.length_a   1.000
_cell.length_b   1.000
_cell.length_c   1.000
_cell.angle_alpha   90.00
_cell.angle_beta   90.00
_cell.angle_gamma   90.00
#
_symmetry.space_group_name_H-M   'P 1'
#
loop_
_entity.id
_entity.type
_entity.pdbx_description
1 polymer ?
#
loop_
_entity_poly.entity_id
_entity_poly.type
_entity_poly.pdbx_seq_one_letter_code
_entity_poly.pdbx_strand_id
1 'polypeptide(L)'
;LSTFDDEVYGLPFSISLPVGYYNMDILREGGIEELPTTWDEVIAACKTMKANGIDNPIFWGWNITGNWFVQALLWSQDKAIVEGGRVTMDSPEALVALEQMRDIFTECEMQNLEWKAALSSFSAGDVGMMFWSTSALGAVERSQGDFELVTGPFPGLDGAPMGLPAGGNAAMLTSTSDDPAVREAAWTWLKFITSGEGAAEVAKTTGYMPPNKAANEIILADFYEQN
;
A
#
# COMPACT_ATOMS: atom_id res chain seq x y z
N LEU A 1 7.68 8.76 13.59
CA LEU A 1 8.27 9.18 12.32
C LEU A 1 9.00 10.51 12.53
N SER A 2 10.21 10.66 11.97
CA SER A 2 11.00 11.91 11.98
C SER A 2 11.56 12.37 13.33
N THR A 3 11.52 11.55 14.36
CA THR A 3 12.16 11.80 15.65
C THR A 3 13.39 10.91 15.78
N PHE A 4 14.51 11.48 16.14
CA PHE A 4 15.76 10.78 16.39
C PHE A 4 16.39 11.38 17.66
N ASP A 5 16.81 10.55 18.61
CA ASP A 5 17.34 10.95 19.93
C ASP A 5 16.45 12.01 20.64
N ASP A 6 15.13 11.78 20.65
CA ASP A 6 14.11 12.66 21.23
C ASP A 6 13.97 14.05 20.55
N GLU A 7 14.68 14.30 19.47
CA GLU A 7 14.56 15.52 18.68
C GLU A 7 13.74 15.31 17.40
N VAL A 8 12.90 16.28 17.05
CA VAL A 8 12.05 16.25 15.84
C VAL A 8 12.78 16.89 14.68
N TYR A 9 13.15 16.10 13.67
CA TYR A 9 13.85 16.56 12.48
C TYR A 9 12.95 16.83 11.29
N GLY A 10 11.72 16.36 11.31
CA GLY A 10 10.80 16.53 10.20
C GLY A 10 9.34 16.46 10.63
N LEU A 11 8.47 16.98 9.77
CA LEU A 11 7.03 16.96 9.95
C LEU A 11 6.42 15.89 9.04
N PRO A 12 5.77 14.84 9.56
CA PRO A 12 5.09 13.85 8.73
C PRO A 12 3.87 14.49 8.06
N PHE A 13 3.64 14.20 6.78
CA PHE A 13 2.49 14.72 6.04
C PHE A 13 1.72 13.65 5.26
N SER A 14 2.25 12.44 5.16
CA SER A 14 1.57 11.34 4.49
C SER A 14 1.96 10.00 5.09
N ILE A 15 0.98 9.09 5.21
CA ILE A 15 1.19 7.71 5.63
C ILE A 15 0.60 6.80 4.56
N SER A 16 1.24 5.68 4.27
CA SER A 16 0.71 4.64 3.40
C SER A 16 0.81 3.27 4.05
N LEU A 17 -0.10 2.39 3.70
CA LEU A 17 -0.10 0.98 4.09
C LEU A 17 -0.23 0.10 2.84
N PRO A 18 0.20 -1.17 2.91
CA PRO A 18 -0.17 -2.19 1.93
C PRO A 18 -1.69 -2.36 1.89
N VAL A 19 -2.25 -2.50 0.68
CA VAL A 19 -3.69 -2.64 0.44
C VAL A 19 -3.93 -3.48 -0.82
N GLY A 20 -5.10 -4.12 -0.91
CA GLY A 20 -5.59 -4.76 -2.12
C GLY A 20 -6.52 -3.84 -2.90
N TYR A 21 -6.37 -3.84 -4.23
CA TYR A 21 -7.29 -3.27 -5.21
C TYR A 21 -7.91 -4.40 -6.00
N TYR A 22 -9.21 -4.40 -6.15
CA TYR A 22 -9.96 -5.50 -6.74
C TYR A 22 -10.85 -5.00 -7.87
N ASN A 23 -10.74 -5.62 -9.04
CA ASN A 23 -11.69 -5.49 -10.12
C ASN A 23 -12.80 -6.52 -9.90
N MET A 24 -13.91 -6.10 -9.33
CA MET A 24 -14.99 -7.02 -8.96
C MET A 24 -15.68 -7.67 -10.16
N ASP A 25 -15.62 -7.06 -11.33
CA ASP A 25 -16.20 -7.64 -12.54
C ASP A 25 -15.38 -8.87 -12.99
N ILE A 26 -14.03 -8.76 -13.00
CA ILE A 26 -13.15 -9.91 -13.27
C ILE A 26 -13.26 -10.97 -12.17
N LEU A 27 -13.32 -10.56 -10.90
CA LEU A 27 -13.45 -11.51 -9.80
C LEU A 27 -14.71 -12.36 -9.97
N ARG A 28 -15.86 -11.72 -10.20
CA ARG A 28 -17.15 -12.42 -10.40
C ARG A 28 -17.15 -13.29 -11.67
N GLU A 29 -16.60 -12.79 -12.79
CA GLU A 29 -16.42 -13.59 -14.00
C GLU A 29 -15.54 -14.82 -13.70
N GLY A 30 -14.50 -14.65 -12.90
CA GLY A 30 -13.62 -15.71 -12.42
C GLY A 30 -14.22 -16.59 -11.32
N GLY A 31 -15.45 -16.35 -10.86
CA GLY A 31 -16.16 -17.16 -9.85
C GLY A 31 -15.83 -16.77 -8.41
N ILE A 32 -15.34 -15.55 -8.16
CA ILE A 32 -15.01 -15.03 -6.82
C ILE A 32 -16.02 -13.95 -6.44
N GLU A 33 -16.83 -14.21 -5.42
CA GLU A 33 -17.87 -13.30 -4.95
C GLU A 33 -17.44 -12.47 -3.73
N GLU A 34 -16.52 -13.00 -2.90
CA GLU A 34 -16.03 -12.37 -1.69
C GLU A 34 -14.53 -12.09 -1.78
N LEU A 35 -14.08 -10.98 -1.18
CA LEU A 35 -12.66 -10.63 -1.18
C LEU A 35 -11.87 -11.60 -0.32
N PRO A 36 -10.72 -12.11 -0.79
CA PRO A 36 -9.84 -12.94 0.01
C PRO A 36 -9.22 -12.14 1.16
N THR A 37 -9.16 -12.73 2.33
CA THR A 37 -8.62 -12.14 3.57
C THR A 37 -7.27 -12.71 3.97
N THR A 38 -6.92 -13.87 3.42
CA THR A 38 -5.63 -14.53 3.61
C THR A 38 -4.92 -14.78 2.28
N TRP A 39 -3.60 -14.96 2.33
CA TRP A 39 -2.81 -15.27 1.12
C TRP A 39 -3.17 -16.64 0.54
N ASP A 40 -3.55 -17.60 1.37
CA ASP A 40 -4.04 -18.90 0.87
C ASP A 40 -5.35 -18.74 0.11
N GLU A 41 -6.26 -17.88 0.59
CA GLU A 41 -7.48 -17.53 -0.14
C GLU A 41 -7.19 -16.77 -1.44
N VAL A 42 -6.19 -15.88 -1.46
CA VAL A 42 -5.72 -15.20 -2.68
C VAL A 42 -5.25 -16.22 -3.71
N ILE A 43 -4.42 -17.19 -3.31
CA ILE A 43 -3.92 -18.25 -4.20
C ILE A 43 -5.07 -19.14 -4.68
N ALA A 44 -6.00 -19.50 -3.80
CA ALA A 44 -7.19 -20.27 -4.17
C ALA A 44 -8.05 -19.49 -5.19
N ALA A 45 -8.24 -18.18 -4.97
CA ALA A 45 -8.94 -17.30 -5.91
C ALA A 45 -8.23 -17.24 -7.27
N CYS A 46 -6.89 -17.11 -7.29
CA CYS A 46 -6.12 -17.16 -8.53
C CYS A 46 -6.39 -18.45 -9.33
N LYS A 47 -6.31 -19.61 -8.65
CA LYS A 47 -6.55 -20.92 -9.28
C LYS A 47 -7.96 -21.03 -9.86
N THR A 48 -8.96 -20.56 -9.11
CA THR A 48 -10.36 -20.55 -9.54
C THR A 48 -10.56 -19.64 -10.76
N MET A 49 -10.03 -18.42 -10.73
CA MET A 49 -10.09 -17.48 -11.85
C MET A 49 -9.39 -18.04 -13.10
N LYS A 50 -8.21 -18.63 -12.94
CA LYS A 50 -7.49 -19.31 -14.05
C LYS A 50 -8.31 -20.44 -14.66
N ALA A 51 -8.93 -21.28 -13.84
CA ALA A 51 -9.78 -22.38 -14.31
C ALA A 51 -11.01 -21.86 -15.09
N ASN A 52 -11.47 -20.65 -14.78
CA ASN A 52 -12.57 -19.97 -15.49
C ASN A 52 -12.12 -19.07 -16.64
N GLY A 53 -10.84 -19.11 -17.03
CA GLY A 53 -10.33 -18.45 -18.23
C GLY A 53 -9.78 -17.03 -18.01
N ILE A 54 -9.60 -16.61 -16.76
CA ILE A 54 -8.94 -15.33 -16.43
C ILE A 54 -7.42 -15.50 -16.49
N ASP A 55 -6.76 -14.86 -17.44
CA ASP A 55 -5.33 -15.01 -17.68
C ASP A 55 -4.46 -14.31 -16.62
N ASN A 56 -4.91 -13.17 -16.08
CA ASN A 56 -4.14 -12.35 -15.16
C ASN A 56 -4.90 -12.13 -13.84
N PRO A 57 -4.96 -13.14 -12.96
CA PRO A 57 -5.72 -13.02 -11.72
C PRO A 57 -5.13 -12.02 -10.74
N ILE A 58 -3.81 -11.81 -10.75
CA ILE A 58 -3.10 -11.02 -9.74
C ILE A 58 -1.91 -10.24 -10.30
N PHE A 59 -1.67 -9.08 -9.70
CA PHE A 59 -0.38 -8.40 -9.67
C PHE A 59 -0.02 -8.04 -8.23
N TRP A 60 1.20 -8.37 -7.83
CA TRP A 60 1.78 -7.98 -6.55
C TRP A 60 3.07 -7.18 -6.78
N GLY A 61 3.14 -5.98 -6.23
CA GLY A 61 4.21 -5.02 -6.50
C GLY A 61 5.55 -5.34 -5.84
N TRP A 62 6.16 -6.46 -6.18
CA TRP A 62 7.36 -6.99 -5.54
C TRP A 62 8.66 -6.31 -5.96
N ASN A 63 8.77 -5.87 -7.21
CA ASN A 63 10.05 -5.44 -7.81
C ASN A 63 10.53 -4.04 -7.37
N ILE A 64 9.62 -3.18 -6.93
CA ILE A 64 9.95 -1.82 -6.45
C ILE A 64 9.86 -1.77 -4.92
N THR A 65 8.84 -2.38 -4.35
CA THR A 65 8.51 -2.36 -2.93
C THR A 65 8.59 -3.74 -2.28
N GLY A 66 9.34 -4.66 -2.89
CA GLY A 66 9.43 -6.05 -2.44
C GLY A 66 9.92 -6.18 -1.01
N ASN A 67 10.89 -5.37 -0.59
CA ASN A 67 11.32 -5.31 0.80
C ASN A 67 10.21 -4.90 1.76
N TRP A 68 9.33 -3.98 1.35
CA TRP A 68 8.20 -3.51 2.16
C TRP A 68 7.11 -4.58 2.28
N PHE A 69 6.82 -5.31 1.19
CA PHE A 69 5.88 -6.43 1.23
C PHE A 69 6.43 -7.65 1.97
N VAL A 70 7.74 -7.93 1.88
CA VAL A 70 8.37 -8.96 2.74
C VAL A 70 8.27 -8.57 4.21
N GLN A 71 8.42 -7.28 4.55
CA GLN A 71 8.14 -6.80 5.91
C GLN A 71 6.69 -7.02 6.31
N ALA A 72 5.73 -6.77 5.41
CA ALA A 72 4.32 -7.00 5.70
C ALA A 72 4.03 -8.47 6.01
N LEU A 73 4.62 -9.39 5.27
CA LEU A 73 4.51 -10.83 5.54
C LEU A 73 5.16 -11.24 6.86
N LEU A 74 6.31 -10.66 7.23
CA LEU A 74 6.96 -10.92 8.51
C LEU A 74 6.16 -10.32 9.68
N TRP A 75 5.73 -9.06 9.57
CA TRP A 75 4.98 -8.38 10.62
C TRP A 75 3.58 -8.98 10.80
N SER A 76 3.00 -9.60 9.77
CA SER A 76 1.76 -10.36 9.92
C SER A 76 1.93 -11.59 10.82
N GLN A 77 3.17 -12.01 11.07
CA GLN A 77 3.57 -13.08 12.00
C GLN A 77 4.20 -12.55 13.30
N ASP A 78 4.04 -11.26 13.60
CA ASP A 78 4.68 -10.58 14.73
C ASP A 78 6.21 -10.68 14.71
N LYS A 79 6.82 -10.67 13.51
CA LYS A 79 8.26 -10.79 13.31
C LYS A 79 8.83 -9.58 12.59
N ALA A 80 9.85 -8.94 13.18
CA ALA A 80 10.57 -7.85 12.53
C ALA A 80 11.76 -8.37 11.71
N ILE A 81 12.16 -7.64 10.65
CA ILE A 81 13.38 -7.97 9.85
C ILE A 81 14.66 -7.83 10.69
N VAL A 82 14.65 -6.92 11.64
CA VAL A 82 15.79 -6.70 12.56
C VAL A 82 15.29 -6.72 13.99
N GLU A 83 15.88 -7.60 14.80
CA GLU A 83 15.61 -7.71 16.23
C GLU A 83 16.93 -7.71 17.01
N GLY A 84 17.02 -6.90 18.06
CA GLY A 84 18.23 -6.81 18.87
C GLY A 84 19.50 -6.48 18.08
N GLY A 85 19.40 -5.73 16.98
CA GLY A 85 20.50 -5.38 16.10
C GLY A 85 20.95 -6.51 15.15
N ARG A 86 20.23 -7.63 15.10
CA ARG A 86 20.48 -8.77 14.20
C ARG A 86 19.40 -8.87 13.12
N VAL A 87 19.80 -9.14 11.88
CA VAL A 87 18.88 -9.49 10.80
C VAL A 87 18.28 -10.88 11.04
N THR A 88 16.97 -11.03 10.90
CA THR A 88 16.19 -12.23 11.24
C THR A 88 15.71 -13.02 10.01
N MET A 89 16.30 -12.77 8.84
CA MET A 89 15.94 -13.45 7.59
C MET A 89 16.29 -14.94 7.54
N ASP A 90 16.92 -15.46 8.58
CA ASP A 90 17.20 -16.89 8.83
C ASP A 90 16.16 -17.55 9.76
N SER A 91 15.07 -16.86 10.09
CA SER A 91 14.02 -17.37 10.98
C SER A 91 12.99 -18.25 10.24
N PRO A 92 12.24 -19.11 10.97
CA PRO A 92 11.11 -19.85 10.38
C PRO A 92 10.05 -18.96 9.74
N GLU A 93 9.77 -17.82 10.36
CA GLU A 93 8.78 -16.85 9.85
C GLU A 93 9.25 -16.21 8.52
N ALA A 94 10.56 -15.98 8.38
CA ALA A 94 11.13 -15.51 7.13
C ALA A 94 11.01 -16.58 6.02
N LEU A 95 11.21 -17.84 6.35
CA LEU A 95 11.01 -18.94 5.41
C LEU A 95 9.55 -18.99 4.94
N VAL A 96 8.58 -18.94 5.85
CA VAL A 96 7.15 -18.89 5.52
C VAL A 96 6.83 -17.70 4.61
N ALA A 97 7.35 -16.50 4.91
CA ALA A 97 7.14 -15.31 4.09
C ALA A 97 7.69 -15.47 2.66
N LEU A 98 8.88 -16.07 2.50
CA LEU A 98 9.50 -16.32 1.19
C LEU A 98 8.79 -17.44 0.42
N GLU A 99 8.32 -18.48 1.10
CA GLU A 99 7.50 -19.53 0.49
C GLU A 99 6.17 -18.98 0.01
N GLN A 100 5.48 -18.17 0.81
CA GLN A 100 4.26 -17.48 0.39
C GLN A 100 4.48 -16.60 -0.84
N MET A 101 5.59 -15.85 -0.87
CA MET A 101 5.95 -15.05 -2.01
C MET A 101 6.19 -15.91 -3.27
N ARG A 102 6.94 -17.00 -3.14
CA ARG A 102 7.14 -17.97 -4.23
C ARG A 102 5.80 -18.49 -4.76
N ASP A 103 4.90 -18.87 -3.86
CA ASP A 103 3.63 -19.49 -4.21
C ASP A 103 2.69 -18.50 -4.94
N ILE A 104 2.71 -17.21 -4.58
CA ILE A 104 2.02 -16.17 -5.36
C ILE A 104 2.53 -16.14 -6.81
N PHE A 105 3.85 -16.21 -7.03
CA PHE A 105 4.40 -16.24 -8.39
C PHE A 105 4.07 -17.51 -9.15
N THR A 106 4.21 -18.67 -8.50
CA THR A 106 4.11 -19.96 -9.18
C THR A 106 2.67 -20.44 -9.33
N GLU A 107 1.86 -20.33 -8.29
CA GLU A 107 0.50 -20.85 -8.25
C GLU A 107 -0.53 -19.90 -8.91
N CYS A 108 -0.30 -18.60 -8.82
CA CYS A 108 -1.09 -17.60 -9.55
C CYS A 108 -0.59 -17.35 -10.97
N GLU A 109 0.57 -17.90 -11.37
CA GLU A 109 1.26 -17.61 -12.63
C GLU A 109 1.39 -16.11 -12.90
N MET A 110 1.75 -15.35 -11.82
CA MET A 110 1.78 -13.90 -11.87
C MET A 110 2.80 -13.39 -12.87
N GLN A 111 2.39 -12.46 -13.72
CA GLN A 111 3.29 -11.80 -14.65
C GLN A 111 4.27 -10.87 -13.93
N ASN A 112 5.53 -10.89 -14.35
CA ASN A 112 6.56 -9.98 -13.85
C ASN A 112 6.50 -8.65 -14.61
N LEU A 113 5.65 -7.74 -14.13
CA LEU A 113 5.44 -6.42 -14.74
C LEU A 113 6.11 -5.32 -13.90
N GLU A 114 6.56 -4.27 -14.59
CA GLU A 114 6.88 -3.00 -13.95
C GLU A 114 5.61 -2.27 -13.51
N TRP A 115 5.68 -1.45 -12.44
CA TRP A 115 4.54 -0.74 -11.88
C TRP A 115 3.64 -0.04 -12.91
N LYS A 116 4.24 0.71 -13.84
CA LYS A 116 3.45 1.44 -14.86
C LYS A 116 2.67 0.52 -15.78
N ALA A 117 3.26 -0.61 -16.17
CA ALA A 117 2.61 -1.61 -16.99
C ALA A 117 1.49 -2.31 -16.21
N ALA A 118 1.75 -2.69 -14.95
CA ALA A 118 0.77 -3.29 -14.08
C ALA A 118 -0.45 -2.36 -13.82
N LEU A 119 -0.20 -1.09 -13.53
CA LEU A 119 -1.26 -0.08 -13.38
C LEU A 119 -2.07 0.07 -14.66
N SER A 120 -1.40 0.09 -15.83
CA SER A 120 -2.11 0.18 -17.11
C SER A 120 -2.97 -1.06 -17.37
N SER A 121 -2.48 -2.26 -17.10
CA SER A 121 -3.23 -3.50 -17.25
C SER A 121 -4.41 -3.58 -16.26
N PHE A 122 -4.19 -3.20 -15.01
CA PHE A 122 -5.29 -3.14 -14.03
C PHE A 122 -6.36 -2.12 -14.44
N SER A 123 -5.94 -0.93 -14.86
CA SER A 123 -6.84 0.13 -15.31
C SER A 123 -7.61 -0.22 -16.60
N ALA A 124 -7.01 -1.05 -17.48
CA ALA A 124 -7.67 -1.56 -18.66
C ALA A 124 -8.69 -2.67 -18.35
N GLY A 125 -8.73 -3.17 -17.12
CA GLY A 125 -9.57 -4.27 -16.71
C GLY A 125 -8.98 -5.65 -17.04
N ASP A 126 -7.66 -5.77 -17.20
CA ASP A 126 -6.99 -7.04 -17.57
C ASP A 126 -6.50 -7.83 -16.35
N VAL A 127 -6.53 -7.24 -15.14
CA VAL A 127 -6.03 -7.85 -13.91
C VAL A 127 -7.12 -7.85 -12.83
N GLY A 128 -7.32 -8.98 -12.19
CA GLY A 128 -8.38 -9.15 -11.18
C GLY A 128 -8.04 -8.51 -9.83
N MET A 129 -6.86 -8.80 -9.29
CA MET A 129 -6.40 -8.32 -7.98
C MET A 129 -5.04 -7.62 -8.12
N MET A 130 -4.89 -6.46 -7.49
CA MET A 130 -3.61 -5.76 -7.44
C MET A 130 -3.27 -5.39 -5.99
N PHE A 131 -2.13 -5.87 -5.50
CA PHE A 131 -1.63 -5.53 -4.17
C PHE A 131 -0.53 -4.49 -4.26
N TRP A 132 -0.82 -3.32 -3.67
CA TRP A 132 0.06 -2.17 -3.73
C TRP A 132 -0.09 -1.28 -2.49
N SER A 133 0.39 -0.06 -2.57
CA SER A 133 0.29 0.96 -1.52
C SER A 133 -1.03 1.73 -1.62
N THR A 134 -1.61 2.13 -0.49
CA THR A 134 -2.75 3.09 -0.47
C THR A 134 -2.45 4.37 -1.24
N SER A 135 -1.19 4.78 -1.33
CA SER A 135 -0.77 5.98 -2.09
C SER A 135 -1.04 5.92 -3.59
N ALA A 136 -1.38 4.75 -4.13
CA ALA A 136 -1.73 4.58 -5.53
C ALA A 136 -3.22 4.84 -5.82
N LEU A 137 -4.10 4.91 -4.81
CA LEU A 137 -5.55 4.99 -4.98
C LEU A 137 -5.95 6.09 -5.97
N GLY A 138 -5.50 7.30 -5.77
CA GLY A 138 -5.84 8.39 -6.68
C GLY A 138 -5.30 8.21 -8.12
N ALA A 139 -4.24 7.43 -8.33
CA ALA A 139 -3.79 7.08 -9.68
C ALA A 139 -4.67 5.98 -10.29
N VAL A 140 -5.06 4.98 -9.49
CA VAL A 140 -5.97 3.92 -9.90
C VAL A 140 -7.33 4.49 -10.29
N GLU A 141 -7.96 5.31 -9.43
CA GLU A 141 -9.25 5.93 -9.68
C GLU A 141 -9.28 6.80 -10.95
N ARG A 142 -8.20 7.57 -11.18
CA ARG A 142 -8.12 8.41 -12.39
C ARG A 142 -7.90 7.65 -13.69
N SER A 143 -7.40 6.43 -13.62
CA SER A 143 -7.03 5.64 -14.79
C SER A 143 -7.89 4.41 -15.00
N GLN A 144 -8.71 4.02 -14.00
CA GLN A 144 -9.55 2.83 -14.11
C GLN A 144 -10.53 2.92 -15.27
N GLY A 145 -10.80 1.77 -15.89
CA GLY A 145 -11.83 1.59 -16.89
C GLY A 145 -13.23 1.51 -16.28
N ASP A 146 -14.17 1.03 -17.07
CA ASP A 146 -15.56 0.87 -16.67
C ASP A 146 -15.75 -0.47 -15.95
N PHE A 147 -15.31 -0.55 -14.69
CA PHE A 147 -15.48 -1.70 -13.80
C PHE A 147 -15.65 -1.26 -12.34
N GLU A 148 -16.26 -2.13 -11.53
CA GLU A 148 -16.40 -1.90 -10.10
C GLU A 148 -15.06 -2.09 -9.39
N LEU A 149 -14.44 -0.98 -8.96
CA LEU A 149 -13.23 -0.98 -8.13
C LEU A 149 -13.62 -1.09 -6.64
N VAL A 150 -13.02 -2.06 -5.96
CA VAL A 150 -13.11 -2.17 -4.50
C VAL A 150 -11.71 -2.22 -3.92
N THR A 151 -11.50 -1.55 -2.79
CA THR A 151 -10.28 -1.69 -1.99
C THR A 151 -10.54 -2.58 -0.78
N GLY A 152 -9.55 -3.34 -0.38
CA GLY A 152 -9.66 -4.24 0.78
C GLY A 152 -8.35 -4.31 1.57
N PRO A 153 -8.41 -4.83 2.79
CA PRO A 153 -7.22 -4.97 3.62
C PRO A 153 -6.16 -5.85 2.94
N PHE A 154 -4.90 -5.62 3.28
CA PHE A 154 -3.81 -6.50 2.87
C PHE A 154 -3.99 -7.87 3.53
N PRO A 155 -3.91 -8.99 2.79
CA PRO A 155 -4.16 -10.31 3.35
C PRO A 155 -3.13 -10.71 4.41
N GLY A 156 -3.57 -11.44 5.42
CA GLY A 156 -2.68 -12.09 6.38
C GLY A 156 -2.28 -13.51 5.96
N LEU A 157 -1.46 -14.17 6.76
CA LEU A 157 -1.10 -15.59 6.56
C LEU A 157 -2.20 -16.52 7.12
N ASP A 158 -2.60 -16.32 8.39
CA ASP A 158 -3.58 -17.13 9.08
C ASP A 158 -4.81 -16.30 9.55
N GLY A 159 -5.17 -15.23 8.82
CA GLY A 159 -6.21 -14.27 9.20
C GLY A 159 -5.73 -12.83 8.99
N ALA A 160 -6.28 -11.89 9.75
CA ALA A 160 -5.82 -10.50 9.68
C ALA A 160 -4.34 -10.40 10.09
N PRO A 161 -3.52 -9.59 9.39
CA PRO A 161 -2.12 -9.43 9.75
C PRO A 161 -1.98 -8.81 11.15
N MET A 162 -1.02 -9.32 11.95
CA MET A 162 -0.70 -8.77 13.29
C MET A 162 -0.20 -7.33 13.21
N GLY A 163 0.43 -6.95 12.12
CA GLY A 163 0.89 -5.61 11.83
C GLY A 163 1.25 -5.42 10.37
N LEU A 164 1.30 -4.18 9.94
CA LEU A 164 1.74 -3.80 8.59
C LEU A 164 2.78 -2.68 8.68
N PRO A 165 3.81 -2.69 7.83
CA PRO A 165 4.79 -1.62 7.79
C PRO A 165 4.15 -0.35 7.23
N ALA A 166 4.22 0.74 7.98
CA ALA A 166 3.82 2.04 7.47
C ALA A 166 4.91 2.58 6.54
N GLY A 167 4.48 2.99 5.36
CA GLY A 167 5.23 3.87 4.47
C GLY A 167 4.83 5.33 4.67
N GLY A 168 5.32 6.20 3.82
CA GLY A 168 4.94 7.61 3.83
C GLY A 168 6.13 8.55 3.84
N ASN A 169 5.87 9.83 4.09
CA ASN A 169 6.86 10.88 3.96
C ASN A 169 6.82 11.86 5.13
N ALA A 170 7.99 12.34 5.49
CA ALA A 170 8.18 13.50 6.33
C ALA A 170 8.98 14.56 5.58
N ALA A 171 8.57 15.80 5.71
CA ALA A 171 9.25 16.92 5.11
C ALA A 171 10.18 17.60 6.11
N MET A 172 11.37 17.96 5.67
CA MET A 172 12.41 18.58 6.49
C MET A 172 12.95 19.84 5.81
N LEU A 173 13.29 20.84 6.62
CA LEU A 173 14.09 21.96 6.14
C LEU A 173 15.55 21.53 6.07
N THR A 174 16.16 21.76 4.91
CA THR A 174 17.60 21.57 4.74
C THR A 174 18.33 22.92 4.80
N SER A 175 19.61 22.90 5.14
CA SER A 175 20.44 24.12 5.24
C SER A 175 21.06 24.54 3.91
N THR A 176 20.38 24.29 2.78
CA THR A 176 20.91 24.61 1.43
C THR A 176 20.86 26.08 1.06
N SER A 177 20.20 26.92 1.84
CA SER A 177 20.14 28.37 1.60
C SER A 177 20.35 29.15 2.91
N ASP A 178 21.22 30.15 2.86
CA ASP A 178 21.43 31.09 3.95
C ASP A 178 20.49 32.32 3.87
N ASP A 179 19.69 32.44 2.81
CA ASP A 179 18.67 33.49 2.68
C ASP A 179 17.51 33.27 3.62
N PRO A 180 17.29 34.17 4.61
CA PRO A 180 16.19 34.05 5.57
C PRO A 180 14.80 34.02 4.91
N ALA A 181 14.63 34.73 3.77
CA ALA A 181 13.35 34.78 3.06
C ALA A 181 13.01 33.42 2.40
N VAL A 182 14.01 32.75 1.86
CA VAL A 182 13.85 31.38 1.30
C VAL A 182 13.49 30.40 2.41
N ARG A 183 14.15 30.49 3.57
CA ARG A 183 13.88 29.61 4.71
C ARG A 183 12.48 29.84 5.28
N GLU A 184 12.04 31.07 5.40
CA GLU A 184 10.69 31.42 5.89
C GLU A 184 9.61 30.94 4.90
N ALA A 185 9.83 31.09 3.60
CA ALA A 185 8.92 30.60 2.58
C ALA A 185 8.80 29.05 2.62
N ALA A 186 9.94 28.35 2.74
CA ALA A 186 9.96 26.89 2.87
C ALA A 186 9.27 26.41 4.15
N TRP A 187 9.50 27.11 5.28
CA TRP A 187 8.81 26.80 6.53
C TRP A 187 7.29 27.04 6.45
N THR A 188 6.87 28.10 5.77
CA THR A 188 5.45 28.38 5.54
C THR A 188 4.79 27.28 4.72
N TRP A 189 5.49 26.78 3.67
CA TRP A 189 5.03 25.63 2.89
C TRP A 189 4.93 24.35 3.74
N LEU A 190 5.95 24.05 4.55
CA LEU A 190 5.94 22.88 5.44
C LEU A 190 4.77 22.93 6.43
N LYS A 191 4.54 24.09 7.05
CA LYS A 191 3.39 24.28 7.95
C LYS A 191 2.06 24.03 7.24
N PHE A 192 1.93 24.45 5.99
CA PHE A 192 0.71 24.23 5.22
C PHE A 192 0.47 22.76 4.91
N ILE A 193 1.43 22.04 4.29
CA ILE A 193 1.23 20.64 3.89
C ILE A 193 1.03 19.69 5.07
N THR A 194 1.47 20.07 6.28
CA THR A 194 1.26 19.31 7.53
C THR A 194 0.07 19.79 8.35
N SER A 195 -0.60 20.89 7.94
CA SER A 195 -1.84 21.34 8.54
C SER A 195 -3.00 20.38 8.27
N GLY A 196 -4.12 20.57 8.96
CA GLY A 196 -5.33 19.79 8.68
C GLY A 196 -5.80 19.92 7.24
N GLU A 197 -5.83 21.14 6.70
CA GLU A 197 -6.24 21.41 5.32
C GLU A 197 -5.27 20.81 4.29
N GLY A 198 -3.97 21.10 4.43
CA GLY A 198 -2.97 20.59 3.49
C GLY A 198 -2.88 19.07 3.49
N ALA A 199 -2.92 18.44 4.66
CA ALA A 199 -2.92 16.99 4.78
C ALA A 199 -4.20 16.35 4.20
N ALA A 200 -5.35 17.01 4.34
CA ALA A 200 -6.60 16.55 3.73
C ALA A 200 -6.55 16.61 2.18
N GLU A 201 -5.97 17.67 1.61
CA GLU A 201 -5.80 17.76 0.15
C GLU A 201 -4.87 16.68 -0.41
N VAL A 202 -3.79 16.36 0.32
CA VAL A 202 -2.91 15.23 -0.03
C VAL A 202 -3.68 13.91 0.00
N ALA A 203 -4.49 13.68 1.03
CA ALA A 203 -5.29 12.46 1.17
C ALA A 203 -6.29 12.30 0.01
N LYS A 204 -7.12 13.31 -0.26
CA LYS A 204 -8.15 13.29 -1.32
C LYS A 204 -7.59 13.06 -2.72
N THR A 205 -6.35 13.51 -2.97
CA THR A 205 -5.77 13.46 -4.33
C THR A 205 -4.88 12.24 -4.57
N THR A 206 -4.47 11.54 -3.52
CA THR A 206 -3.48 10.46 -3.64
C THR A 206 -3.90 9.13 -3.03
N GLY A 207 -4.71 9.14 -1.94
CA GLY A 207 -4.98 7.98 -1.11
C GLY A 207 -3.96 7.76 0.02
N TYR A 208 -2.98 8.67 0.20
CA TYR A 208 -2.20 8.72 1.44
C TYR A 208 -3.10 9.06 2.63
N MET A 209 -2.89 8.39 3.73
CA MET A 209 -3.55 8.74 4.99
C MET A 209 -2.84 9.93 5.64
N PRO A 210 -3.56 10.96 6.08
CA PRO A 210 -2.97 12.09 6.76
C PRO A 210 -2.58 11.72 8.21
N PRO A 211 -1.37 12.05 8.68
CA PRO A 211 -0.98 11.88 10.08
C PRO A 211 -1.62 12.94 11.01
N ASN A 212 -2.30 13.91 10.45
CA ASN A 212 -2.92 15.01 11.18
C ASN A 212 -4.33 14.63 11.68
N LYS A 213 -4.57 14.67 13.00
CA LYS A 213 -5.86 14.31 13.61
C LYS A 213 -7.02 15.15 13.09
N ALA A 214 -6.82 16.47 12.96
CA ALA A 214 -7.89 17.36 12.48
C ALA A 214 -8.26 17.06 11.02
N ALA A 215 -7.29 16.63 10.20
CA ALA A 215 -7.59 16.18 8.85
C ALA A 215 -8.48 14.92 8.88
N ASN A 216 -8.12 13.91 9.67
CA ASN A 216 -8.86 12.65 9.72
C ASN A 216 -10.25 12.79 10.39
N GLU A 217 -10.29 13.41 11.55
CA GLU A 217 -11.47 13.36 12.43
C GLU A 217 -12.50 14.44 12.10
N ILE A 218 -12.09 15.53 11.41
CA ILE A 218 -12.96 16.68 11.16
C ILE A 218 -13.12 16.95 9.66
N ILE A 219 -12.00 17.14 8.93
CA ILE A 219 -12.05 17.65 7.55
C ILE A 219 -12.42 16.55 6.56
N LEU A 220 -11.98 15.33 6.80
CA LEU A 220 -12.21 14.17 5.94
C LEU A 220 -13.34 13.26 6.42
N ALA A 221 -14.03 13.57 7.53
CA ALA A 221 -15.10 12.73 8.05
C ALA A 221 -16.16 12.42 6.98
N ASP A 222 -16.75 13.46 6.39
CA ASP A 222 -17.75 13.30 5.35
C ASP A 222 -17.18 12.67 4.07
N PHE A 223 -15.91 12.88 3.77
CA PHE A 223 -15.24 12.26 2.62
C PHE A 223 -15.11 10.75 2.79
N TYR A 224 -14.75 10.29 3.98
CA TYR A 224 -14.64 8.84 4.27
C TYR A 224 -16.00 8.12 4.32
N GLU A 225 -17.09 8.84 4.63
CA GLU A 225 -18.45 8.27 4.58
C GLU A 225 -18.97 8.08 3.16
N GLN A 226 -18.43 8.79 2.18
CA GLN A 226 -18.88 8.83 0.80
C GLN A 226 -17.98 8.03 -0.16
N ASN A 227 -16.82 7.61 0.32
CA ASN A 227 -15.80 6.89 -0.42
C ASN A 227 -15.28 5.70 0.40
#